data_26aecb570cae7d3f8f71f4e856679e36
#
_entry.id   26aecb570cae7d3f8f71f4e856679e36
#
_cell.length_a   1.000
_cell.length_b   1.000
_cell.length_c   1.000
_cell.angle_alpha   90.00
_cell.angle_beta   90.00
_cell.angle_gamma   90.00
#
_symmetry.space_group_name_H-M   'P 1'
#
loop_
_entity.id
_entity.type
_entity.pdbx_description
1 polymer ?
#
loop_
_entity_poly.entity_id
_entity_poly.type
_entity_poly.pdbx_seq_one_letter_code
_entity_poly.pdbx_strand_id
1 'polypeptide(L)'
;MESKNNYYNKLLNTIDYYGLKVNHVKNKEFIMLSTLERECHRSGSTIDKFFYLMEDKEYKITPEEALDNLPLPLIMKAVDSIRKEKNISKRSLSKSIEMDRANYQKYYKSKGSINFSSFTRILEALDVDLISFLERCREINNGNGMEIKEG
;
A
#
# COMPACT_ATOMS: atom_id res chain seq x y z
N MET A 1 3.25 18.08 2.05
CA MET A 1 3.21 18.07 3.13
C MET A 1 2.08 17.74 4.03
N GLU A 2 0.91 18.24 3.81
CA GLU A 2 -0.23 17.87 4.63
C GLU A 2 -0.63 16.44 4.47
N SER A 3 -0.46 15.90 3.26
CA SER A 3 -0.91 14.54 3.00
C SER A 3 -0.20 13.52 3.88
N LYS A 4 1.09 13.70 4.11
CA LYS A 4 1.85 12.77 4.94
C LYS A 4 1.37 12.80 6.38
N ASN A 5 1.20 13.99 6.95
CA ASN A 5 0.70 14.13 8.31
C ASN A 5 -0.72 13.61 8.41
N ASN A 6 -1.51 13.83 7.36
CA ASN A 6 -2.87 13.38 7.32
C ASN A 6 -2.95 11.86 7.35
N TYR A 7 -2.11 11.19 6.56
CA TYR A 7 -2.06 9.74 6.57
C TYR A 7 -1.69 9.20 7.95
N TYR A 8 -0.71 9.82 8.58
CA TYR A 8 -0.26 9.32 9.87
C TYR A 8 -1.36 9.44 10.92
N ASN A 9 -2.02 10.59 10.98
CA ASN A 9 -3.12 10.78 11.92
C ASN A 9 -4.26 9.81 11.66
N LYS A 10 -4.58 9.59 10.40
CA LYS A 10 -5.61 8.63 10.02
C LYS A 10 -5.22 7.21 10.41
N LEU A 11 -3.94 6.89 10.26
CA LEU A 11 -3.42 5.58 10.64
C LEU A 11 -3.63 5.35 12.14
N LEU A 12 -3.23 6.31 12.96
CA LEU A 12 -3.36 6.19 14.41
C LEU A 12 -4.81 6.02 14.83
N ASN A 13 -5.69 6.82 14.25
CA ASN A 13 -7.11 6.77 14.57
C ASN A 13 -7.71 5.41 14.20
N THR A 14 -7.29 4.86 13.08
CA THR A 14 -7.83 3.59 12.60
C THR A 14 -7.28 2.42 13.41
N ILE A 15 -6.02 2.47 13.77
CA ILE A 15 -5.42 1.49 14.67
C ILE A 15 -6.21 1.45 15.98
N ASP A 16 -6.52 2.63 16.49
CA ASP A 16 -7.25 2.75 17.76
C ASP A 16 -8.68 2.22 17.61
N TYR A 17 -9.33 2.56 16.51
CA TYR A 17 -10.70 2.11 16.27
C TYR A 17 -10.81 0.59 16.26
N TYR A 18 -9.87 -0.08 15.59
CA TYR A 18 -9.88 -1.54 15.53
C TYR A 18 -9.25 -2.18 16.77
N GLY A 19 -8.62 -1.39 17.63
CA GLY A 19 -7.94 -1.93 18.79
C GLY A 19 -6.79 -2.84 18.44
N LEU A 20 -6.06 -2.53 17.38
CA LEU A 20 -4.95 -3.36 16.95
C LEU A 20 -3.84 -3.40 17.99
N LYS A 21 -3.25 -4.57 18.16
CA LYS A 21 -2.22 -4.76 19.19
C LYS A 21 -0.84 -4.50 18.61
N VAL A 22 -0.51 -3.22 18.51
CA VAL A 22 0.75 -2.80 17.90
C VAL A 22 1.59 -1.94 18.84
N ASN A 23 1.39 -2.10 20.15
CA ASN A 23 2.13 -1.31 21.13
C ASN A 23 3.63 -1.56 21.10
N HIS A 24 4.02 -2.72 20.57
CA HIS A 24 5.44 -3.06 20.44
C HIS A 24 6.15 -2.21 19.39
N VAL A 25 5.40 -1.52 18.53
CA VAL A 25 5.97 -0.64 17.52
C VAL A 25 6.04 0.76 18.11
N LYS A 26 7.23 1.24 18.38
CA LYS A 26 7.41 2.54 19.01
C LYS A 26 6.92 3.70 18.14
N ASN A 27 7.34 3.71 16.89
CA ASN A 27 6.95 4.76 15.97
C ASN A 27 6.04 4.14 14.91
N LYS A 28 4.75 4.40 15.02
CA LYS A 28 3.74 3.73 14.21
C LYS A 28 3.86 4.04 12.72
N GLU A 29 4.45 5.18 12.35
CA GLU A 29 4.58 5.47 10.92
C GLU A 29 5.52 4.49 10.22
N PHE A 30 6.36 3.80 10.99
CA PHE A 30 7.27 2.80 10.44
C PHE A 30 6.75 1.38 10.60
N ILE A 31 5.47 1.22 10.95
CA ILE A 31 4.90 -0.11 11.08
C ILE A 31 4.90 -0.80 9.72
N MET A 32 5.27 -2.07 9.70
CA MET A 32 5.27 -2.84 8.46
C MET A 32 3.84 -3.16 8.05
N LEU A 33 3.58 -3.16 6.75
CA LEU A 33 2.25 -3.51 6.27
C LEU A 33 1.92 -4.95 6.67
N SER A 34 2.91 -5.85 6.70
CA SER A 34 2.68 -7.22 7.13
C SER A 34 2.17 -7.29 8.56
N THR A 35 2.67 -6.39 9.42
CA THR A 35 2.20 -6.33 10.80
C THR A 35 0.74 -5.84 10.85
N LEU A 36 0.43 -4.82 10.06
CA LEU A 36 -0.95 -4.35 9.98
C LEU A 36 -1.88 -5.45 9.48
N GLU A 37 -1.45 -6.16 8.44
CA GLU A 37 -2.24 -7.26 7.87
C GLU A 37 -2.57 -8.29 8.93
N ARG A 38 -1.54 -8.72 9.66
CA ARG A 38 -1.72 -9.74 10.69
C ARG A 38 -2.69 -9.28 11.78
N GLU A 39 -2.51 -8.05 12.24
CA GLU A 39 -3.37 -7.55 13.31
C GLU A 39 -4.79 -7.29 12.83
N CYS A 40 -4.96 -6.90 11.57
CA CYS A 40 -6.29 -6.77 10.99
C CYS A 40 -7.00 -8.13 10.98
N HIS A 41 -6.30 -9.16 10.56
CA HIS A 41 -6.88 -10.51 10.54
C HIS A 41 -7.28 -10.96 11.94
N ARG A 42 -6.46 -10.66 12.93
CA ARG A 42 -6.77 -11.03 14.30
C ARG A 42 -8.03 -10.33 14.81
N SER A 43 -8.28 -9.13 14.30
CA SER A 43 -9.47 -8.38 14.71
C SER A 43 -10.67 -8.68 13.84
N GLY A 44 -10.54 -9.64 12.91
CA GLY A 44 -11.66 -10.04 12.06
C GLY A 44 -11.85 -9.16 10.86
N SER A 45 -10.80 -8.45 10.44
CA SER A 45 -10.90 -7.55 9.29
C SER A 45 -9.80 -7.89 8.29
N THR A 46 -9.59 -7.00 7.31
CA THR A 46 -8.55 -7.17 6.29
C THR A 46 -7.85 -5.83 6.09
N ILE A 47 -6.70 -5.88 5.44
CA ILE A 47 -5.91 -4.67 5.23
C ILE A 47 -6.64 -3.67 4.32
N ASP A 48 -7.36 -4.15 3.31
CA ASP A 48 -8.07 -3.22 2.44
C ASP A 48 -9.27 -2.58 3.15
N LYS A 49 -9.98 -3.33 4.00
CA LYS A 49 -11.04 -2.74 4.82
C LYS A 49 -10.47 -1.66 5.74
N PHE A 50 -9.31 -1.97 6.34
CA PHE A 50 -8.64 -1.04 7.22
C PHE A 50 -8.36 0.28 6.48
N PHE A 51 -7.83 0.19 5.27
CA PHE A 51 -7.50 1.38 4.50
C PHE A 51 -8.73 2.14 4.03
N TYR A 52 -9.81 1.44 3.70
CA TYR A 52 -11.05 2.13 3.32
C TYR A 52 -11.60 2.91 4.50
N LEU A 53 -11.59 2.32 5.69
CA LEU A 53 -12.03 3.03 6.88
C LEU A 53 -11.11 4.22 7.16
N MET A 54 -9.81 4.02 7.00
CA MET A 54 -8.84 5.08 7.22
C MET A 54 -9.12 6.29 6.34
N GLU A 55 -9.58 6.04 5.11
CA GLU A 55 -9.89 7.11 4.17
C GLU A 55 -11.35 7.53 4.22
N ASP A 56 -12.11 7.00 5.17
CA ASP A 56 -13.52 7.32 5.34
C ASP A 56 -14.32 7.02 4.07
N LYS A 57 -14.05 5.88 3.48
CA LYS A 57 -14.72 5.41 2.27
C LYS A 57 -15.51 4.16 2.56
N GLU A 58 -16.71 4.08 1.98
CA GLU A 58 -17.55 2.92 2.14
C GLU A 58 -16.94 1.71 1.47
N TYR A 59 -16.94 0.57 2.16
CA TYR A 59 -16.31 -0.64 1.65
C TYR A 59 -17.38 -1.53 1.02
N LYS A 60 -17.36 -1.62 -0.30
CA LYS A 60 -18.35 -2.41 -1.06
C LYS A 60 -17.71 -3.51 -1.88
N ILE A 61 -16.50 -3.91 -1.48
CA ILE A 61 -15.75 -4.93 -2.22
C ILE A 61 -16.26 -6.31 -1.84
N THR A 62 -16.47 -7.17 -2.83
CA THR A 62 -16.91 -8.53 -2.56
C THR A 62 -15.79 -9.35 -1.94
N PRO A 63 -16.13 -10.41 -1.17
CA PRO A 63 -15.07 -11.24 -0.58
C PRO A 63 -14.12 -11.83 -1.61
N GLU A 64 -14.61 -12.12 -2.81
CA GLU A 64 -13.76 -12.69 -3.86
C GLU A 64 -12.70 -11.70 -4.34
N GLU A 65 -13.01 -10.42 -4.28
CA GLU A 65 -12.10 -9.39 -4.78
C GLU A 65 -11.27 -8.75 -3.68
N ALA A 66 -11.59 -9.03 -2.43
CA ALA A 66 -10.94 -8.38 -1.30
C ALA A 66 -9.45 -8.72 -1.25
N LEU A 67 -8.67 -7.74 -0.82
CA LEU A 67 -7.23 -7.93 -0.65
C LEU A 67 -6.95 -8.29 0.80
N ASP A 68 -6.50 -9.52 1.02
CA ASP A 68 -6.14 -9.96 2.36
C ASP A 68 -4.74 -9.50 2.75
N ASN A 69 -3.90 -9.25 1.75
CA ASN A 69 -2.56 -8.76 2.02
C ASN A 69 -2.05 -7.97 0.83
N LEU A 70 -0.95 -7.26 1.04
CA LEU A 70 -0.32 -6.43 0.01
C LEU A 70 1.16 -6.78 -0.05
N PRO A 71 1.50 -7.91 -0.67
CA PRO A 71 2.92 -8.28 -0.78
C PRO A 71 3.66 -7.30 -1.67
N LEU A 72 4.94 -7.13 -1.40
CA LEU A 72 5.75 -6.17 -2.14
C LEU A 72 5.69 -6.38 -3.65
N PRO A 73 5.75 -7.61 -4.17
CA PRO A 73 5.65 -7.77 -5.62
C PRO A 73 4.35 -7.21 -6.21
N LEU A 74 3.25 -7.37 -5.51
CA LEU A 74 1.98 -6.81 -5.97
C LEU A 74 2.02 -5.28 -5.92
N ILE A 75 2.53 -4.73 -4.83
CA ILE A 75 2.67 -3.29 -4.69
C ILE A 75 3.51 -2.74 -5.85
N MET A 76 4.64 -3.38 -6.14
CA MET A 76 5.53 -2.88 -7.16
C MET A 76 4.95 -3.03 -8.57
N LYS A 77 4.14 -4.05 -8.81
CA LYS A 77 3.44 -4.16 -10.08
C LYS A 77 2.45 -3.01 -10.26
N ALA A 78 1.74 -2.68 -9.19
CA ALA A 78 0.81 -1.55 -9.23
C ALA A 78 1.56 -0.24 -9.42
N VAL A 79 2.68 -0.08 -8.74
CA VAL A 79 3.53 1.10 -8.88
C VAL A 79 3.96 1.27 -10.33
N ASP A 80 4.45 0.20 -10.95
CA ASP A 80 4.90 0.27 -12.34
C ASP A 80 3.76 0.57 -13.30
N SER A 81 2.60 -0.04 -13.05
CA SER A 81 1.43 0.19 -13.89
C SER A 81 1.04 1.67 -13.88
N ILE A 82 0.97 2.26 -12.71
CA ILE A 82 0.58 3.66 -12.56
C ILE A 82 1.69 4.57 -13.08
N ARG A 83 2.93 4.24 -12.77
CA ARG A 83 4.07 5.03 -13.21
C ARG A 83 4.09 5.16 -14.74
N LYS A 84 3.87 4.05 -15.41
CA LYS A 84 3.88 4.05 -16.89
C LYS A 84 2.73 4.86 -17.44
N GLU A 85 1.57 4.75 -16.85
CA GLU A 85 0.42 5.56 -17.26
C GLU A 85 0.73 7.06 -17.16
N LYS A 86 1.44 7.44 -16.13
CA LYS A 86 1.73 8.85 -15.87
C LYS A 86 3.06 9.30 -16.46
N ASN A 87 3.74 8.41 -17.16
CA ASN A 87 5.03 8.72 -17.80
C ASN A 87 6.09 9.15 -16.79
N ILE A 88 6.10 8.49 -15.64
CA ILE A 88 7.09 8.73 -14.61
C ILE A 88 8.17 7.66 -14.74
N SER A 89 9.43 8.08 -14.90
CA SER A 89 10.52 7.11 -15.02
C SER A 89 10.84 6.50 -13.66
N LYS A 90 11.45 5.31 -13.67
CA LYS A 90 11.89 4.68 -12.44
C LYS A 90 12.88 5.56 -11.71
N ARG A 91 13.75 6.22 -12.47
CA ARG A 91 14.75 7.11 -11.89
C ARG A 91 14.08 8.27 -11.16
N SER A 92 13.09 8.88 -11.81
CA SER A 92 12.38 9.99 -11.23
C SER A 92 11.65 9.59 -9.96
N LEU A 93 10.98 8.44 -10.00
CA LEU A 93 10.26 7.94 -8.84
C LEU A 93 11.20 7.63 -7.69
N SER A 94 12.30 6.92 -7.98
CA SER A 94 13.27 6.57 -6.94
C SER A 94 13.83 7.80 -6.26
N LYS A 95 14.07 8.84 -7.04
CA LYS A 95 14.59 10.08 -6.51
C LYS A 95 13.58 10.76 -5.60
N SER A 96 12.32 10.75 -6.01
CA SER A 96 11.24 11.40 -5.25
C SER A 96 11.04 10.76 -3.89
N ILE A 97 11.23 9.45 -3.80
CA ILE A 97 11.02 8.73 -2.54
C ILE A 97 12.33 8.47 -1.81
N GLU A 98 13.41 9.11 -2.27
CA GLU A 98 14.73 9.02 -1.65
C GLU A 98 15.21 7.57 -1.55
N MET A 99 14.99 6.84 -2.63
CA MET A 99 15.37 5.44 -2.72
C MET A 99 16.29 5.27 -3.93
N ASP A 100 17.38 4.56 -3.79
CA ASP A 100 18.23 4.36 -4.95
C ASP A 100 17.66 3.23 -5.82
N ARG A 101 18.20 3.14 -7.04
CA ARG A 101 17.67 2.18 -8.02
C ARG A 101 17.87 0.73 -7.60
N ALA A 102 18.94 0.46 -6.86
CA ALA A 102 19.19 -0.89 -6.37
C ALA A 102 18.09 -1.32 -5.42
N ASN A 103 17.66 -0.43 -4.52
CA ASN A 103 16.59 -0.73 -3.60
C ASN A 103 15.26 -0.91 -4.33
N TYR A 104 15.04 -0.11 -5.37
CA TYR A 104 13.82 -0.23 -6.17
C TYR A 104 13.72 -1.63 -6.77
N GLN A 105 14.81 -2.09 -7.39
CA GLN A 105 14.84 -3.41 -7.99
C GLN A 105 14.70 -4.51 -6.95
N LYS A 106 15.31 -4.30 -5.80
CA LYS A 106 15.26 -5.26 -4.71
C LYS A 106 13.82 -5.49 -4.25
N TYR A 107 13.02 -4.44 -4.21
CA TYR A 107 11.64 -4.55 -3.78
C TYR A 107 10.83 -5.48 -4.68
N TYR A 108 11.11 -5.47 -5.98
CA TYR A 108 10.42 -6.36 -6.91
C TYR A 108 10.63 -7.82 -6.58
N LYS A 109 11.81 -8.15 -6.09
CA LYS A 109 12.18 -9.53 -5.83
C LYS A 109 11.98 -9.93 -4.38
N SER A 110 11.63 -8.98 -3.53
CA SER A 110 11.53 -9.23 -2.12
C SER A 110 10.25 -9.96 -1.76
N LYS A 111 10.37 -10.89 -0.83
CA LYS A 111 9.20 -11.52 -0.24
C LYS A 111 8.78 -10.81 1.04
N GLY A 112 9.48 -9.76 1.38
CA GLY A 112 9.21 -9.02 2.58
C GLY A 112 8.05 -8.06 2.44
N SER A 113 8.05 -7.07 3.29
CA SER A 113 6.99 -6.08 3.35
C SER A 113 7.62 -4.69 3.38
N ILE A 114 6.78 -3.69 3.26
CA ILE A 114 7.20 -2.29 3.27
C ILE A 114 6.53 -1.64 4.48
N ASN A 115 7.16 -0.63 5.07
CA ASN A 115 6.51 0.05 6.17
C ASN A 115 5.56 1.12 5.65
N PHE A 116 4.69 1.58 6.54
CA PHE A 116 3.62 2.51 6.18
C PHE A 116 4.18 3.82 5.63
N SER A 117 5.24 4.34 6.24
CA SER A 117 5.83 5.60 5.81
C SER A 117 6.34 5.51 4.36
N SER A 118 7.08 4.46 4.05
CA SER A 118 7.58 4.26 2.70
C SER A 118 6.44 4.06 1.70
N PHE A 119 5.42 3.33 2.13
CA PHE A 119 4.25 3.07 1.29
C PHE A 119 3.57 4.40 0.91
N THR A 120 3.33 5.26 1.89
CA THR A 120 2.65 6.53 1.59
C THR A 120 3.51 7.48 0.76
N ARG A 121 4.84 7.42 0.93
CA ARG A 121 5.73 8.21 0.09
C ARG A 121 5.60 7.81 -1.37
N ILE A 122 5.45 6.53 -1.63
CA ILE A 122 5.25 6.06 -3.00
C ILE A 122 3.95 6.61 -3.56
N LEU A 123 2.88 6.58 -2.78
CA LEU A 123 1.60 7.13 -3.22
C LEU A 123 1.72 8.61 -3.55
N GLU A 124 2.41 9.36 -2.72
CA GLU A 124 2.60 10.79 -2.95
C GLU A 124 3.44 11.05 -4.20
N ALA A 125 4.49 10.27 -4.38
CA ALA A 125 5.36 10.43 -5.54
C ALA A 125 4.64 10.11 -6.84
N LEU A 126 3.69 9.17 -6.80
CA LEU A 126 2.88 8.81 -7.97
C LEU A 126 1.68 9.74 -8.13
N ASP A 127 1.43 10.57 -7.14
CA ASP A 127 0.25 11.45 -7.13
C ASP A 127 -1.02 10.63 -7.32
N VAL A 128 -1.16 9.58 -6.53
CA VAL A 128 -2.33 8.71 -6.56
C VAL A 128 -2.84 8.54 -5.14
N ASP A 129 -4.14 8.54 -4.96
CA ASP A 129 -4.68 8.35 -3.63
C ASP A 129 -4.70 6.86 -3.28
N LEU A 130 -4.83 6.57 -2.00
CA LEU A 130 -4.71 5.21 -1.49
C LEU A 130 -5.78 4.29 -2.09
N ILE A 131 -7.01 4.75 -2.16
CA ILE A 131 -8.11 3.90 -2.66
C ILE A 131 -7.88 3.55 -4.13
N SER A 132 -7.48 4.52 -4.94
CA SER A 132 -7.19 4.25 -6.36
C SER A 132 -6.03 3.28 -6.51
N PHE A 133 -5.04 3.39 -5.64
CA PHE A 133 -3.91 2.46 -5.66
C PHE A 133 -4.38 1.04 -5.32
N LEU A 134 -5.25 0.90 -4.31
CA LEU A 134 -5.78 -0.40 -3.94
C LEU A 134 -6.61 -1.00 -5.07
N GLU A 135 -7.36 -0.17 -5.78
CA GLU A 135 -8.11 -0.64 -6.94
C GLU A 135 -7.19 -1.21 -8.00
N ARG A 136 -6.06 -0.55 -8.24
CA ARG A 136 -5.10 -1.06 -9.19
C ARG A 136 -4.50 -2.39 -8.73
N CYS A 137 -4.18 -2.49 -7.45
CA CYS A 137 -3.68 -3.74 -6.89
C CYS A 137 -4.72 -4.86 -7.08
N ARG A 138 -5.98 -4.54 -6.86
CA ARG A 138 -7.05 -5.51 -6.99
C ARG A 138 -7.19 -5.99 -8.43
N GLU A 139 -7.12 -5.08 -9.38
CA GLU A 139 -7.18 -5.43 -10.79
C GLU A 139 -6.07 -6.39 -11.17
N ILE A 140 -4.86 -6.09 -10.72
CA ILE A 140 -3.71 -6.93 -11.01
C ILE A 140 -3.86 -8.28 -10.34
N ASN A 141 -4.26 -8.28 -9.07
CA ASN A 141 -4.38 -9.50 -8.30
C ASN A 141 -5.46 -10.43 -8.85
N ASN A 142 -6.51 -9.87 -9.43
CA ASN A 142 -7.63 -10.65 -9.94
C ASN A 142 -7.49 -11.02 -11.41
N GLY A 143 -6.29 -10.87 -11.94
CA GLY A 143 -6.01 -11.36 -13.27
C GLY A 143 -6.07 -10.35 -14.37
N ASN A 144 -6.59 -9.16 -14.12
CA ASN A 144 -6.66 -8.15 -15.16
C ASN A 144 -5.28 -7.72 -15.64
N GLY A 145 -4.31 -7.75 -14.71
CA GLY A 145 -2.95 -7.44 -15.06
C GLY A 145 -2.24 -8.57 -15.78
N MET A 146 -2.83 -9.73 -15.79
CA MET A 146 -2.21 -10.88 -16.45
C MET A 146 -2.14 -10.72 -17.95
N GLU A 147 -3.15 -10.12 -18.53
CA GLU A 147 -3.14 -9.86 -19.96
C GLU A 147 -2.01 -8.93 -20.35
N ILE A 148 -1.69 -8.03 -19.46
CA ILE A 148 -0.66 -7.04 -19.74
C ILE A 148 0.70 -7.70 -19.87
N LYS A 149 0.98 -8.68 -19.04
CA LYS A 149 2.29 -9.30 -19.07
C LYS A 149 2.52 -10.13 -20.31
N GLU A 150 1.47 -10.46 -21.01
CA GLU A 150 1.59 -11.18 -22.27
C GLU A 150 2.28 -10.34 -23.31
N GLY A 151 2.09 -9.05 -23.22
CA GLY A 151 2.66 -8.15 -24.18
C GLY A 151 4.13 -7.92 -24.05
#